data_ae46e57482ef59adbe685b4870242ae3
#
_entry.id   ae46e57482ef59adbe685b4870242ae3
#
_cell.length_a   1.000
_cell.length_b   1.000
_cell.length_c   1.000
_cell.angle_alpha   90.00
_cell.angle_beta   90.00
_cell.angle_gamma   90.00
#
_symmetry.space_group_name_H-M   'P 1'
#
loop_
_entity.id
_entity.type
_entity.pdbx_description
1 polymer ?
#
loop_
_entity_poly.entity_id
_entity_poly.type
_entity_poly.pdbx_seq_one_letter_code
_entity_poly.pdbx_strand_id
1 'polypeptide(L)'
;MPELPEVETALRGVSPYLKGFTIEKIVVRQPQLRWIVSPELTTLKNVKILDTSRRAKYLIIHTEKGYIIGHLGMSGSVRIVPHDSPTDKHDHLDIVMNNGKLLRYNDPRRFGAWLWTESLDNFHLFLKLGPEPLSDEFNAEYLFKKSRKKSTALKTFLMDNAVVVGVGNIYANETLFLCGLHPMKLAENLTRKQCALLVETIKDVLAKAITQGGTTLKDFLQPDGRPGYFAQELLVYGNKDKPCPKCGTKIESMIIGQRNSFYCPYCQKKK
;
A
#
# COMPACT_ATOMS: atom_id res chain seq x y z
N MET A 1 2.49 8.11 -1.98
CA MET A 1 1.26 7.34 -1.70
C MET A 1 1.68 6.06 -1.02
N PRO A 2 1.16 5.75 0.14
CA PRO A 2 1.43 4.47 0.80
C PRO A 2 1.10 3.29 -0.12
N GLU A 3 2.07 2.39 -0.30
CA GLU A 3 1.91 1.12 -1.00
C GLU A 3 1.81 0.00 0.04
N LEU A 4 1.89 -1.26 -0.36
CA LEU A 4 1.71 -2.37 0.58
C LEU A 4 2.67 -2.31 1.79
N PRO A 5 3.98 -2.07 1.64
CA PRO A 5 4.89 -2.03 2.79
C PRO A 5 4.56 -0.94 3.80
N GLU A 6 4.17 0.26 3.33
CA GLU A 6 3.80 1.36 4.22
C GLU A 6 2.51 1.06 4.99
N VAL A 7 1.52 0.45 4.33
CA VAL A 7 0.27 0.04 4.98
C VAL A 7 0.50 -1.07 5.99
N GLU A 8 1.32 -2.06 5.65
CA GLU A 8 1.71 -3.15 6.56
C GLU A 8 2.46 -2.61 7.80
N THR A 9 3.40 -1.69 7.58
CA THR A 9 4.16 -1.06 8.68
C THR A 9 3.24 -0.24 9.59
N ALA A 10 2.32 0.55 8.99
CA ALA A 10 1.34 1.30 9.75
C ALA A 10 0.45 0.38 10.59
N LEU A 11 -0.03 -0.72 10.00
CA LEU A 11 -0.84 -1.70 10.70
C LEU A 11 -0.09 -2.32 11.88
N ARG A 12 1.14 -2.79 11.66
CA ARG A 12 1.98 -3.38 12.72
C ARG A 12 2.22 -2.40 13.88
N GLY A 13 2.42 -1.13 13.56
CA GLY A 13 2.63 -0.08 14.56
C GLY A 13 1.40 0.21 15.44
N VAL A 14 0.19 0.14 14.87
CA VAL A 14 -1.03 0.44 15.63
C VAL A 14 -1.69 -0.80 16.25
N SER A 15 -1.49 -1.99 15.67
CA SER A 15 -2.13 -3.24 16.08
C SER A 15 -2.01 -3.56 17.58
N PRO A 16 -0.85 -3.42 18.24
CA PRO A 16 -0.70 -3.72 19.68
C PRO A 16 -1.60 -2.86 20.59
N TYR A 17 -2.03 -1.70 20.11
CA TYR A 17 -2.88 -0.77 20.85
C TYR A 17 -4.36 -0.93 20.53
N LEU A 18 -4.70 -1.75 19.56
CA LEU A 18 -6.08 -2.00 19.13
C LEU A 18 -6.57 -3.38 19.58
N LYS A 19 -5.78 -4.41 19.30
CA LYS A 19 -6.18 -5.81 19.52
C LYS A 19 -6.48 -6.10 20.99
N GLY A 20 -7.66 -6.63 21.24
CA GLY A 20 -8.14 -7.00 22.58
C GLY A 20 -8.80 -5.86 23.35
N PHE A 21 -8.66 -4.60 22.89
CA PHE A 21 -9.30 -3.45 23.52
C PHE A 21 -10.71 -3.19 22.95
N THR A 22 -11.46 -2.38 23.65
CA THR A 22 -12.86 -2.06 23.31
C THR A 22 -12.95 -0.64 22.79
N ILE A 23 -13.65 -0.47 21.67
CA ILE A 23 -13.98 0.85 21.12
C ILE A 23 -15.03 1.51 22.03
N GLU A 24 -14.68 2.63 22.65
CA GLU A 24 -15.63 3.44 23.42
C GLU A 24 -16.48 4.30 22.52
N LYS A 25 -15.86 4.91 21.52
CA LYS A 25 -16.53 5.72 20.49
C LYS A 25 -15.65 5.93 19.27
N ILE A 26 -16.25 6.26 18.13
CA ILE A 26 -15.56 6.75 16.94
C ILE A 26 -16.00 8.19 16.69
N VAL A 27 -15.05 9.10 16.57
CA VAL A 27 -15.29 10.53 16.32
C VAL A 27 -14.92 10.82 14.85
N VAL A 28 -15.91 11.21 14.06
CA VAL A 28 -15.74 11.60 12.66
C VAL A 28 -15.85 13.12 12.56
N ARG A 29 -14.73 13.82 12.29
CA ARG A 29 -14.70 15.28 12.10
C ARG A 29 -14.92 15.68 10.66
N GLN A 30 -14.44 14.83 9.72
CA GLN A 30 -14.61 15.05 8.29
C GLN A 30 -15.26 13.81 7.65
N PRO A 31 -16.57 13.83 7.39
CA PRO A 31 -17.28 12.71 6.81
C PRO A 31 -16.99 12.54 5.29
N GLN A 32 -16.60 13.62 4.61
CA GLN A 32 -16.34 13.60 3.18
C GLN A 32 -14.84 13.41 2.91
N LEU A 33 -14.43 12.15 2.76
CA LEU A 33 -13.13 11.75 2.25
C LEU A 33 -13.26 11.36 0.76
N ARG A 34 -12.43 10.43 0.26
CA ARG A 34 -12.60 9.87 -1.10
C ARG A 34 -13.99 9.28 -1.32
N TRP A 35 -14.48 8.57 -0.32
CA TRP A 35 -15.87 8.17 -0.16
C TRP A 35 -16.40 8.75 1.16
N ILE A 36 -17.70 8.79 1.30
CA ILE A 36 -18.32 9.14 2.58
C ILE A 36 -17.88 8.11 3.62
N VAL A 37 -17.42 8.57 4.76
CA VAL A 37 -17.14 7.71 5.92
C VAL A 37 -18.42 6.99 6.31
N SER A 38 -18.37 5.66 6.43
CA SER A 38 -19.57 4.88 6.75
C SER A 38 -20.24 5.35 8.04
N PRO A 39 -21.52 5.72 8.00
CA PRO A 39 -22.23 6.23 9.20
C PRO A 39 -22.24 5.23 10.36
N GLU A 40 -22.23 3.94 10.05
CA GLU A 40 -22.19 2.82 11.00
C GLU A 40 -21.02 2.94 11.98
N LEU A 41 -19.89 3.51 11.53
CA LEU A 41 -18.71 3.67 12.39
C LEU A 41 -19.03 4.49 13.65
N THR A 42 -19.89 5.49 13.56
CA THR A 42 -20.26 6.33 14.72
C THR A 42 -21.19 5.63 15.71
N THR A 43 -21.78 4.51 15.30
CA THR A 43 -22.65 3.67 16.16
C THR A 43 -21.86 2.63 16.96
N LEU A 44 -20.58 2.40 16.62
CA LEU A 44 -19.73 1.42 17.29
C LEU A 44 -19.32 1.94 18.69
N LYS A 45 -20.10 1.54 19.68
CA LYS A 45 -19.82 1.81 21.10
C LYS A 45 -19.78 0.51 21.87
N ASN A 46 -18.80 0.40 22.77
CA ASN A 46 -18.57 -0.80 23.60
C ASN A 46 -18.38 -2.06 22.73
N VAL A 47 -17.67 -1.93 21.60
CA VAL A 47 -17.42 -3.00 20.65
C VAL A 47 -15.97 -3.43 20.77
N LYS A 48 -15.73 -4.72 21.01
CA LYS A 48 -14.39 -5.27 21.16
C LYS A 48 -13.70 -5.43 19.81
N ILE A 49 -12.43 -5.03 19.76
CA ILE A 49 -11.52 -5.30 18.63
C ILE A 49 -10.89 -6.67 18.85
N LEU A 50 -11.14 -7.59 17.92
CA LEU A 50 -10.66 -8.97 17.99
C LEU A 50 -9.26 -9.12 17.41
N ASP A 51 -9.03 -8.52 16.25
CA ASP A 51 -7.77 -8.60 15.51
C ASP A 51 -7.61 -7.43 14.54
N THR A 52 -6.46 -7.40 13.87
CA THR A 52 -6.18 -6.50 12.75
C THR A 52 -5.52 -7.27 11.63
N SER A 53 -5.83 -6.93 10.39
CA SER A 53 -5.19 -7.53 9.22
C SER A 53 -5.07 -6.51 8.08
N ARG A 54 -4.43 -6.91 6.99
CA ARG A 54 -4.31 -6.12 5.77
C ARG A 54 -4.82 -6.93 4.58
N ARG A 55 -5.52 -6.25 3.69
CA ARG A 55 -5.79 -6.76 2.34
C ARG A 55 -5.40 -5.67 1.32
N ALA A 56 -4.51 -5.99 0.39
CA ALA A 56 -3.97 -4.99 -0.54
C ALA A 56 -3.36 -3.77 0.20
N LYS A 57 -3.90 -2.59 -0.01
CA LYS A 57 -3.52 -1.33 0.67
C LYS A 57 -4.58 -0.88 1.68
N TYR A 58 -5.39 -1.80 2.17
CA TYR A 58 -6.43 -1.55 3.17
C TYR A 58 -6.02 -2.10 4.53
N LEU A 59 -6.18 -1.28 5.56
CA LEU A 59 -6.15 -1.68 6.96
C LEU A 59 -7.51 -2.30 7.29
N ILE A 60 -7.52 -3.40 8.02
CA ILE A 60 -8.76 -4.06 8.46
C ILE A 60 -8.70 -4.22 9.96
N ILE A 61 -9.65 -3.63 10.68
CA ILE A 61 -9.84 -3.83 12.10
C ILE A 61 -11.04 -4.76 12.28
N HIS A 62 -10.77 -5.95 12.81
CA HIS A 62 -11.77 -6.98 13.06
C HIS A 62 -12.45 -6.69 14.38
N THR A 63 -13.76 -6.57 14.40
CA THR A 63 -14.54 -6.38 15.61
C THR A 63 -15.53 -7.53 15.80
N GLU A 64 -16.11 -7.64 16.99
CA GLU A 64 -17.16 -8.64 17.26
C GLU A 64 -18.45 -8.43 16.44
N LYS A 65 -18.62 -7.27 15.80
CA LYS A 65 -19.80 -6.93 14.99
C LYS A 65 -19.54 -6.91 13.48
N GLY A 66 -18.28 -6.91 13.05
CA GLY A 66 -17.89 -6.77 11.65
C GLY A 66 -16.53 -6.11 11.52
N TYR A 67 -16.30 -5.38 10.43
CA TYR A 67 -14.97 -4.92 10.04
C TYR A 67 -14.95 -3.43 9.72
N ILE A 68 -13.97 -2.74 10.30
CA ILE A 68 -13.63 -1.37 9.91
C ILE A 68 -12.54 -1.44 8.86
N ILE A 69 -12.77 -0.84 7.69
CA ILE A 69 -11.85 -0.86 6.55
C ILE A 69 -11.27 0.55 6.37
N GLY A 70 -9.97 0.69 6.63
CA GLY A 70 -9.23 1.93 6.44
C GLY A 70 -8.38 1.91 5.17
N HIS A 71 -8.37 3.00 4.40
CA HIS A 71 -7.44 3.22 3.28
C HIS A 71 -6.74 4.55 3.45
N LEU A 72 -5.41 4.56 3.44
CA LEU A 72 -4.63 5.78 3.73
C LEU A 72 -4.64 6.81 2.59
N GLY A 73 -5.09 6.43 1.41
CA GLY A 73 -5.09 7.33 0.25
C GLY A 73 -3.69 7.65 -0.24
N MET A 74 -3.38 8.93 -0.42
CA MET A 74 -2.08 9.39 -0.92
C MET A 74 -1.19 10.01 0.15
N SER A 75 -1.79 10.64 1.15
CA SER A 75 -1.10 11.38 2.22
C SER A 75 -1.60 11.01 3.62
N GLY A 76 -2.52 10.04 3.69
CA GLY A 76 -3.08 9.61 4.96
C GLY A 76 -2.08 8.83 5.81
N SER A 77 -2.19 9.04 7.10
CA SER A 77 -1.42 8.34 8.13
C SER A 77 -2.32 8.02 9.32
N VAL A 78 -1.94 7.00 10.07
CA VAL A 78 -2.56 6.66 11.35
C VAL A 78 -1.50 6.70 12.46
N ARG A 79 -1.89 7.18 13.63
CA ARG A 79 -1.02 7.23 14.81
C ARG A 79 -1.80 6.90 16.08
N ILE A 80 -1.10 6.39 17.06
CA ILE A 80 -1.66 6.17 18.40
C ILE A 80 -1.27 7.35 19.28
N VAL A 81 -2.25 7.98 19.88
CA VAL A 81 -2.05 9.12 20.79
C VAL A 81 -2.89 8.95 22.04
N PRO A 82 -2.52 9.63 23.17
CA PRO A 82 -3.38 9.73 24.35
C PRO A 82 -4.75 10.34 24.02
N HIS A 83 -5.75 10.02 24.80
CA HIS A 83 -7.14 10.49 24.68
C HIS A 83 -7.30 12.02 24.59
N ASP A 84 -6.50 12.73 25.38
CA ASP A 84 -6.53 14.18 25.55
C ASP A 84 -5.64 14.94 24.57
N SER A 85 -5.01 14.22 23.62
CA SER A 85 -4.14 14.85 22.63
C SER A 85 -4.91 15.86 21.78
N PRO A 86 -4.37 17.07 21.61
CA PRO A 86 -4.99 18.09 20.76
C PRO A 86 -5.10 17.58 19.32
N THR A 87 -6.08 18.08 18.59
CA THR A 87 -6.32 17.73 17.18
C THR A 87 -5.73 18.77 16.26
N ASP A 88 -5.14 18.29 15.16
CA ASP A 88 -4.67 19.12 14.07
C ASP A 88 -5.76 19.30 12.99
N LYS A 89 -5.56 20.29 12.12
CA LYS A 89 -6.47 20.65 11.02
C LYS A 89 -6.89 19.46 10.13
N HIS A 90 -6.02 18.48 9.96
CA HIS A 90 -6.21 17.35 9.05
C HIS A 90 -6.49 16.03 9.77
N ASP A 91 -6.77 16.08 11.07
CA ASP A 91 -7.21 14.94 11.87
C ASP A 91 -8.70 14.70 11.65
N HIS A 92 -9.03 13.72 10.85
CA HIS A 92 -10.38 13.53 10.32
C HIS A 92 -11.21 12.50 11.08
N LEU A 93 -10.56 11.50 11.70
CA LEU A 93 -11.25 10.44 12.43
C LEU A 93 -10.40 9.95 13.59
N ASP A 94 -11.06 9.69 14.74
CA ASP A 94 -10.47 9.02 15.90
C ASP A 94 -11.28 7.79 16.27
N ILE A 95 -10.60 6.67 16.51
CA ILE A 95 -11.14 5.47 17.16
C ILE A 95 -10.62 5.48 18.60
N VAL A 96 -11.51 5.74 19.54
CA VAL A 96 -11.20 5.89 20.97
C VAL A 96 -11.36 4.55 21.66
N MET A 97 -10.31 4.06 22.35
CA MET A 97 -10.30 2.78 23.04
C MET A 97 -10.28 2.95 24.56
N ASN A 98 -10.73 1.92 25.27
CA ASN A 98 -10.79 1.86 26.72
C ASN A 98 -9.43 1.74 27.45
N ASN A 99 -8.32 1.83 26.72
CA ASN A 99 -6.96 1.81 27.28
C ASN A 99 -6.34 3.23 27.45
N GLY A 100 -7.15 4.26 27.39
CA GLY A 100 -6.70 5.66 27.49
C GLY A 100 -6.00 6.20 26.23
N LYS A 101 -6.06 5.46 25.12
CA LYS A 101 -5.47 5.83 23.83
C LYS A 101 -6.52 5.88 22.74
N LEU A 102 -6.17 6.53 21.65
CA LEU A 102 -6.97 6.51 20.42
C LEU A 102 -6.08 6.33 19.20
N LEU A 103 -6.64 5.69 18.17
CA LEU A 103 -6.10 5.71 16.82
C LEU A 103 -6.62 6.95 16.12
N ARG A 104 -5.70 7.79 15.65
CA ARG A 104 -6.01 9.03 14.94
C ARG A 104 -5.62 8.93 13.48
N TYR A 105 -6.56 9.25 12.60
CA TYR A 105 -6.35 9.33 11.16
C TYR A 105 -6.17 10.78 10.71
N ASN A 106 -5.03 11.07 10.08
CA ASN A 106 -4.70 12.36 9.48
C ASN A 106 -4.57 12.22 7.97
N ASP A 107 -5.15 13.13 7.18
CA ASP A 107 -5.03 13.11 5.71
C ASP A 107 -5.24 14.51 5.09
N PRO A 108 -4.18 15.28 4.84
CA PRO A 108 -4.28 16.61 4.24
C PRO A 108 -5.03 16.66 2.91
N ARG A 109 -4.97 15.58 2.11
CA ARG A 109 -5.56 15.52 0.76
C ARG A 109 -6.96 14.88 0.73
N ARG A 110 -7.38 14.23 1.80
CA ARG A 110 -8.70 13.56 1.93
C ARG A 110 -8.95 12.49 0.86
N PHE A 111 -7.91 11.78 0.44
CA PHE A 111 -7.99 10.70 -0.55
C PHE A 111 -8.07 9.30 0.08
N GLY A 112 -8.10 9.22 1.38
CA GLY A 112 -8.32 7.99 2.10
C GLY A 112 -9.81 7.63 2.23
N ALA A 113 -10.06 6.55 2.96
CA ALA A 113 -11.42 6.08 3.23
C ALA A 113 -11.50 5.35 4.57
N TRP A 114 -12.65 5.43 5.22
CA TRP A 114 -13.00 4.66 6.41
C TRP A 114 -14.41 4.13 6.25
N LEU A 115 -14.51 2.82 6.07
CA LEU A 115 -15.73 2.13 5.66
C LEU A 115 -16.07 1.01 6.65
N TRP A 116 -17.31 0.57 6.63
CA TRP A 116 -17.82 -0.53 7.43
C TRP A 116 -18.34 -1.66 6.54
N THR A 117 -18.15 -2.89 6.98
CA THR A 117 -18.80 -4.07 6.42
C THR A 117 -18.99 -5.14 7.48
N GLU A 118 -20.07 -5.90 7.38
CA GLU A 118 -20.31 -7.08 8.23
C GLU A 118 -19.57 -8.33 7.71
N SER A 119 -19.19 -8.33 6.41
CA SER A 119 -18.47 -9.44 5.79
C SER A 119 -17.41 -8.97 4.81
N LEU A 120 -16.22 -9.56 4.89
CA LEU A 120 -15.12 -9.30 3.95
C LEU A 120 -15.36 -9.99 2.60
N ASP A 121 -16.01 -11.15 2.58
CA ASP A 121 -16.18 -11.96 1.38
C ASP A 121 -17.02 -11.24 0.32
N ASN A 122 -17.99 -10.45 0.75
CA ASN A 122 -18.88 -9.69 -0.11
C ASN A 122 -18.52 -8.20 -0.21
N PHE A 123 -17.41 -7.79 0.35
CA PHE A 123 -17.02 -6.38 0.32
C PHE A 123 -16.61 -5.97 -1.10
N HIS A 124 -17.42 -5.12 -1.72
CA HIS A 124 -17.35 -4.79 -3.15
C HIS A 124 -15.95 -4.32 -3.63
N LEU A 125 -15.16 -3.67 -2.78
CA LEU A 125 -13.80 -3.23 -3.12
C LEU A 125 -12.79 -4.39 -3.17
N PHE A 126 -13.11 -5.55 -2.57
CA PHE A 126 -12.22 -6.72 -2.53
C PHE A 126 -12.51 -7.74 -3.63
N LEU A 127 -13.71 -7.76 -4.20
CA LEU A 127 -14.17 -8.78 -5.16
C LEU A 127 -13.29 -8.90 -6.42
N LYS A 128 -12.66 -7.81 -6.84
CA LYS A 128 -11.83 -7.78 -8.06
C LYS A 128 -10.33 -7.75 -7.77
N LEU A 129 -9.93 -7.90 -6.51
CA LEU A 129 -8.52 -7.87 -6.14
C LEU A 129 -7.84 -9.19 -6.51
N GLY A 130 -6.68 -9.10 -7.13
CA GLY A 130 -5.77 -10.22 -7.35
C GLY A 130 -5.14 -10.74 -6.05
N PRO A 131 -4.24 -11.72 -6.14
CA PRO A 131 -3.58 -12.32 -4.99
C PRO A 131 -2.69 -11.32 -4.23
N GLU A 132 -2.45 -11.61 -2.96
CA GLU A 132 -1.41 -10.96 -2.17
C GLU A 132 -0.03 -11.33 -2.72
N PRO A 133 0.87 -10.36 -2.91
CA PRO A 133 2.16 -10.64 -3.56
C PRO A 133 3.07 -11.57 -2.77
N LEU A 134 2.91 -11.64 -1.44
CA LEU A 134 3.71 -12.51 -0.57
C LEU A 134 3.08 -13.90 -0.35
N SER A 135 1.89 -14.17 -0.91
CA SER A 135 1.25 -15.49 -0.82
C SER A 135 1.74 -16.45 -1.93
N ASP A 136 1.45 -17.74 -1.77
CA ASP A 136 1.76 -18.76 -2.78
C ASP A 136 0.86 -18.69 -4.01
N GLU A 137 -0.29 -18.03 -3.90
CA GLU A 137 -1.20 -17.78 -5.03
C GLU A 137 -0.56 -16.88 -6.09
N PHE A 138 0.30 -15.94 -5.67
CA PHE A 138 1.10 -15.14 -6.58
C PHE A 138 2.37 -15.89 -6.97
N ASN A 139 2.30 -16.63 -8.08
CA ASN A 139 3.38 -17.45 -8.60
C ASN A 139 3.61 -17.23 -10.10
N ALA A 140 4.68 -17.82 -10.63
CA ALA A 140 5.11 -17.63 -12.01
C ALA A 140 4.06 -18.09 -13.05
N GLU A 141 3.39 -19.20 -12.80
CA GLU A 141 2.37 -19.73 -13.71
C GLU A 141 1.12 -18.85 -13.70
N TYR A 142 0.70 -18.38 -12.52
CA TYR A 142 -0.39 -17.39 -12.40
C TYR A 142 -0.07 -16.12 -13.20
N LEU A 143 1.12 -15.53 -12.98
CA LEU A 143 1.51 -14.28 -13.64
C LEU A 143 1.62 -14.47 -15.16
N PHE A 144 2.17 -15.62 -15.60
CA PHE A 144 2.26 -15.96 -17.02
C PHE A 144 0.86 -16.07 -17.65
N LYS A 145 -0.07 -16.82 -17.06
CA LYS A 145 -1.45 -16.92 -17.56
C LYS A 145 -2.14 -15.56 -17.59
N LYS A 146 -1.99 -14.77 -16.53
CA LYS A 146 -2.62 -13.46 -16.40
C LYS A 146 -2.10 -12.44 -17.42
N SER A 147 -0.83 -12.56 -17.83
CA SER A 147 -0.22 -11.68 -18.81
C SER A 147 -0.64 -11.94 -20.26
N ARG A 148 -1.17 -13.14 -20.58
CA ARG A 148 -1.56 -13.49 -21.95
C ARG A 148 -2.65 -12.56 -22.46
N LYS A 149 -2.55 -12.15 -23.72
CA LYS A 149 -3.48 -11.21 -24.38
C LYS A 149 -3.59 -9.85 -23.68
N LYS A 150 -2.54 -9.44 -22.94
CA LYS A 150 -2.46 -8.13 -22.27
C LYS A 150 -1.46 -7.22 -22.99
N SER A 151 -1.95 -6.43 -23.95
CA SER A 151 -1.16 -5.47 -24.74
C SER A 151 -0.83 -4.18 -23.97
N THR A 152 -0.93 -4.20 -22.66
CA THR A 152 -0.57 -3.08 -21.79
C THR A 152 0.91 -3.08 -21.45
N ALA A 153 1.47 -1.90 -21.18
CA ALA A 153 2.83 -1.76 -20.67
C ALA A 153 3.02 -2.56 -19.37
N LEU A 154 4.13 -3.27 -19.24
CA LEU A 154 4.43 -4.17 -18.12
C LEU A 154 4.32 -3.46 -16.77
N LYS A 155 4.78 -2.21 -16.69
CA LYS A 155 4.61 -1.42 -15.47
C LYS A 155 3.15 -1.23 -15.09
N THR A 156 2.30 -0.85 -16.04
CA THR A 156 0.86 -0.68 -15.82
C THR A 156 0.21 -2.01 -15.42
N PHE A 157 0.60 -3.10 -16.06
CA PHE A 157 0.13 -4.44 -15.75
C PHE A 157 0.45 -4.86 -14.30
N LEU A 158 1.68 -4.63 -13.83
CA LEU A 158 2.06 -4.94 -12.44
C LEU A 158 1.40 -4.04 -11.40
N MET A 159 0.99 -2.84 -11.78
CA MET A 159 0.28 -1.90 -10.90
C MET A 159 -1.23 -2.11 -10.87
N ASP A 160 -1.77 -2.99 -11.71
CA ASP A 160 -3.18 -3.35 -11.71
C ASP A 160 -3.49 -4.28 -10.52
N ASN A 161 -4.30 -3.79 -9.59
CA ASN A 161 -4.71 -4.57 -8.41
C ASN A 161 -5.50 -5.85 -8.75
N ALA A 162 -6.01 -6.01 -9.96
CA ALA A 162 -6.62 -7.26 -10.44
C ALA A 162 -5.57 -8.30 -10.88
N VAL A 163 -4.32 -7.89 -11.04
CA VAL A 163 -3.16 -8.76 -11.36
C VAL A 163 -2.44 -9.17 -10.08
N VAL A 164 -1.97 -8.20 -9.33
CA VAL A 164 -1.33 -8.39 -8.04
C VAL A 164 -1.61 -7.16 -7.18
N VAL A 165 -1.99 -7.36 -5.94
CA VAL A 165 -2.30 -6.23 -5.08
C VAL A 165 -1.05 -5.61 -4.46
N GLY A 166 -1.16 -4.35 -4.04
CA GLY A 166 -0.16 -3.71 -3.20
C GLY A 166 1.06 -3.13 -3.91
N VAL A 167 1.39 -3.60 -5.10
CA VAL A 167 2.48 -3.04 -5.92
C VAL A 167 2.02 -1.71 -6.50
N GLY A 168 2.74 -0.65 -6.18
CA GLY A 168 2.46 0.68 -6.69
C GLY A 168 3.60 1.22 -7.52
N ASN A 169 3.67 2.55 -7.63
CA ASN A 169 4.62 3.21 -8.53
C ASN A 169 6.09 3.03 -8.12
N ILE A 170 6.38 3.01 -6.83
CA ILE A 170 7.75 2.86 -6.31
C ILE A 170 8.23 1.44 -6.62
N TYR A 171 7.53 0.45 -6.07
CA TYR A 171 7.98 -0.93 -6.12
C TYR A 171 7.89 -1.55 -7.51
N ALA A 172 6.99 -1.07 -8.40
CA ALA A 172 6.98 -1.47 -9.81
C ALA A 172 8.24 -1.00 -10.54
N ASN A 173 8.72 0.24 -10.31
CA ASN A 173 9.95 0.73 -10.93
C ASN A 173 11.18 -0.05 -10.43
N GLU A 174 11.29 -0.23 -9.12
CA GLU A 174 12.41 -0.97 -8.50
C GLU A 174 12.48 -2.41 -8.97
N THR A 175 11.34 -3.12 -8.97
CA THR A 175 11.26 -4.51 -9.45
C THR A 175 11.68 -4.62 -10.91
N LEU A 176 11.15 -3.77 -11.78
CA LEU A 176 11.46 -3.80 -13.22
C LEU A 176 12.94 -3.52 -13.49
N PHE A 177 13.55 -2.61 -12.73
CA PHE A 177 14.99 -2.34 -12.81
C PHE A 177 15.82 -3.56 -12.39
N LEU A 178 15.47 -4.17 -11.26
CA LEU A 178 16.17 -5.35 -10.76
C LEU A 178 16.10 -6.53 -11.75
N CYS A 179 14.94 -6.72 -12.37
CA CYS A 179 14.71 -7.73 -13.40
C CYS A 179 15.34 -7.38 -14.78
N GLY A 180 15.84 -6.17 -14.98
CA GLY A 180 16.33 -5.72 -16.30
C GLY A 180 15.25 -5.62 -17.38
N LEU A 181 13.99 -5.43 -16.99
CA LEU A 181 12.85 -5.38 -17.90
C LEU A 181 12.42 -3.93 -18.14
N HIS A 182 12.27 -3.57 -19.41
CA HIS A 182 11.82 -2.21 -19.77
C HIS A 182 10.37 -1.99 -19.34
N PRO A 183 10.03 -0.84 -18.70
CA PRO A 183 8.69 -0.60 -18.19
C PRO A 183 7.60 -0.56 -19.28
N MET A 184 7.96 -0.26 -20.52
CA MET A 184 7.05 -0.26 -21.69
C MET A 184 6.98 -1.61 -22.41
N LYS A 185 7.71 -2.66 -21.97
CA LYS A 185 7.54 -4.00 -22.54
C LYS A 185 6.06 -4.40 -22.43
N LEU A 186 5.50 -5.03 -23.47
CA LEU A 186 4.13 -5.54 -23.41
C LEU A 186 4.04 -6.74 -22.47
N ALA A 187 3.05 -6.77 -21.61
CA ALA A 187 2.87 -7.85 -20.64
C ALA A 187 2.70 -9.22 -21.31
N GLU A 188 2.01 -9.28 -22.46
CA GLU A 188 1.84 -10.51 -23.26
C GLU A 188 3.14 -11.10 -23.79
N ASN A 189 4.19 -10.30 -23.89
CA ASN A 189 5.52 -10.74 -24.35
C ASN A 189 6.42 -11.27 -23.22
N LEU A 190 5.87 -11.44 -22.00
CA LEU A 190 6.60 -12.09 -20.92
C LEU A 190 6.80 -13.58 -21.19
N THR A 191 8.03 -14.04 -20.99
CA THR A 191 8.36 -15.47 -20.95
C THR A 191 8.08 -16.06 -19.56
N ARG A 192 7.94 -17.38 -19.44
CA ARG A 192 7.82 -18.06 -18.13
C ARG A 192 8.99 -17.75 -17.20
N LYS A 193 10.22 -17.70 -17.75
CA LYS A 193 11.43 -17.33 -16.98
C LYS A 193 11.35 -15.90 -16.45
N GLN A 194 10.88 -14.96 -17.26
CA GLN A 194 10.70 -13.57 -16.81
C GLN A 194 9.58 -13.45 -15.76
N CYS A 195 8.50 -14.24 -15.88
CA CYS A 195 7.45 -14.27 -14.85
C CYS A 195 7.98 -14.82 -13.51
N ALA A 196 8.79 -15.88 -13.55
CA ALA A 196 9.43 -16.41 -12.33
C ALA A 196 10.32 -15.38 -11.66
N LEU A 197 11.19 -14.71 -12.42
CA LEU A 197 12.06 -13.65 -11.92
C LEU A 197 11.25 -12.46 -11.35
N LEU A 198 10.19 -12.03 -12.03
CA LEU A 198 9.33 -10.95 -11.55
C LEU A 198 8.65 -11.28 -10.23
N VAL A 199 8.10 -12.49 -10.09
CA VAL A 199 7.44 -12.94 -8.87
C VAL A 199 8.40 -12.96 -7.69
N GLU A 200 9.56 -13.58 -7.87
CA GLU A 200 10.63 -13.64 -6.86
C GLU A 200 11.06 -12.22 -6.46
N THR A 201 11.41 -11.40 -7.44
CA THR A 201 11.87 -10.02 -7.17
C THR A 201 10.81 -9.15 -6.49
N ILE A 202 9.53 -9.27 -6.87
CA ILE A 202 8.43 -8.54 -6.20
C ILE A 202 8.36 -8.96 -4.72
N LYS A 203 8.39 -10.27 -4.44
CA LYS A 203 8.36 -10.79 -3.06
C LYS A 203 9.53 -10.26 -2.25
N ASP A 204 10.73 -10.33 -2.77
CA ASP A 204 11.95 -9.88 -2.08
C ASP A 204 11.94 -8.38 -1.79
N VAL A 205 11.62 -7.57 -2.81
CA VAL A 205 11.58 -6.09 -2.67
C VAL A 205 10.53 -5.67 -1.63
N LEU A 206 9.33 -6.25 -1.68
CA LEU A 206 8.27 -5.91 -0.74
C LEU A 206 8.57 -6.41 0.68
N ALA A 207 9.09 -7.64 0.83
CA ALA A 207 9.48 -8.17 2.14
C ALA A 207 10.58 -7.32 2.78
N LYS A 208 11.61 -6.95 2.01
CA LYS A 208 12.68 -6.06 2.45
C LYS A 208 12.14 -4.68 2.86
N ALA A 209 11.28 -4.10 2.04
CA ALA A 209 10.66 -2.81 2.36
C ALA A 209 9.84 -2.85 3.65
N ILE A 210 9.07 -3.92 3.89
CA ILE A 210 8.34 -4.10 5.15
C ILE A 210 9.30 -4.17 6.34
N THR A 211 10.38 -4.94 6.23
CA THR A 211 11.38 -5.08 7.31
C THR A 211 12.03 -3.74 7.66
N GLN A 212 12.20 -2.86 6.67
CA GLN A 212 12.80 -1.53 6.84
C GLN A 212 11.77 -0.43 7.18
N GLY A 213 10.52 -0.80 7.46
CA GLY A 213 9.47 0.14 7.84
C GLY A 213 8.92 1.00 6.70
N GLY A 214 9.05 0.54 5.46
CA GLY A 214 8.58 1.23 4.26
C GLY A 214 9.46 2.39 3.81
N THR A 215 9.01 3.12 2.78
CA THR A 215 9.68 4.33 2.28
C THR A 215 9.13 5.57 2.99
N THR A 216 10.03 6.47 3.40
CA THR A 216 9.64 7.84 3.74
C THR A 216 9.43 8.63 2.45
N LEU A 217 8.20 8.78 2.04
CA LEU A 217 7.80 9.88 1.14
C LEU A 217 7.45 11.09 2.01
N LYS A 218 7.52 12.30 1.45
CA LYS A 218 7.29 13.58 2.17
C LYS A 218 6.08 13.59 3.11
N ASP A 219 5.11 12.69 2.88
CA ASP A 219 3.81 12.68 3.54
C ASP A 219 3.56 11.41 4.37
N PHE A 220 4.55 10.51 4.53
CA PHE A 220 4.36 9.28 5.30
C PHE A 220 5.41 9.13 6.40
N LEU A 221 4.95 9.09 7.63
CA LEU A 221 5.72 8.69 8.82
C LEU A 221 5.11 7.42 9.39
N GLN A 222 5.95 6.60 10.04
CA GLN A 222 5.46 5.46 10.83
C GLN A 222 4.55 5.97 11.96
N PRO A 223 3.68 5.13 12.53
CA PRO A 223 2.77 5.54 13.61
C PRO A 223 3.45 6.13 14.84
N ASP A 224 4.74 5.85 15.05
CA ASP A 224 5.58 6.41 16.11
C ASP A 224 6.32 7.70 15.70
N GLY A 225 6.04 8.22 14.51
CA GLY A 225 6.66 9.43 13.96
C GLY A 225 8.03 9.22 13.29
N ARG A 226 8.55 7.98 13.27
CA ARG A 226 9.83 7.69 12.63
C ARG A 226 9.72 7.62 11.12
N PRO A 227 10.75 8.04 10.38
CA PRO A 227 10.80 7.83 8.94
C PRO A 227 11.02 6.35 8.59
N GLY A 228 10.47 5.91 7.46
CA GLY A 228 10.85 4.63 6.87
C GLY A 228 12.24 4.72 6.23
N TYR A 229 13.04 3.68 6.34
CA TYR A 229 14.44 3.69 5.87
C TYR A 229 14.62 3.17 4.44
N PHE A 230 13.62 2.52 3.86
CA PHE A 230 13.73 1.93 2.52
C PHE A 230 13.97 2.98 1.41
N ALA A 231 13.57 4.24 1.61
CA ALA A 231 13.84 5.32 0.65
C ALA A 231 15.32 5.51 0.33
N GLN A 232 16.21 5.19 1.29
CA GLN A 232 17.66 5.31 1.12
C GLN A 232 18.23 4.24 0.17
N GLU A 233 17.49 3.17 -0.10
CA GLU A 233 17.89 2.06 -0.96
C GLU A 233 17.22 2.07 -2.33
N LEU A 234 16.44 3.12 -2.68
CA LEU A 234 15.81 3.22 -3.99
C LEU A 234 16.87 3.38 -5.09
N LEU A 235 16.84 2.45 -6.05
CA LEU A 235 17.86 2.34 -7.10
C LEU A 235 17.54 3.27 -8.29
N VAL A 236 16.28 3.36 -8.68
CA VAL A 236 15.86 4.16 -9.85
C VAL A 236 14.73 5.13 -9.53
N TYR A 237 13.81 4.81 -8.62
CA TYR A 237 12.67 5.67 -8.34
C TYR A 237 13.12 7.02 -7.76
N GLY A 238 12.74 8.12 -8.43
CA GLY A 238 13.13 9.47 -8.04
C GLY A 238 14.58 9.85 -8.37
N ASN A 239 15.34 8.98 -9.02
CA ASN A 239 16.76 9.15 -9.33
C ASN A 239 17.03 9.55 -10.81
N LYS A 240 16.07 10.24 -11.46
CA LYS A 240 16.29 10.78 -12.81
C LYS A 240 17.60 11.55 -12.87
N ASP A 241 18.34 11.42 -13.97
CA ASP A 241 19.64 12.04 -14.27
C ASP A 241 20.82 11.62 -13.36
N LYS A 242 20.59 10.79 -12.33
CA LYS A 242 21.66 10.18 -11.53
C LYS A 242 22.26 8.96 -12.25
N PRO A 243 23.51 8.60 -11.94
CA PRO A 243 24.12 7.39 -12.50
C PRO A 243 23.42 6.13 -12.02
N CYS A 244 23.20 5.20 -12.95
CA CYS A 244 22.70 3.87 -12.65
C CYS A 244 23.66 3.12 -11.73
N PRO A 245 23.22 2.54 -10.61
CA PRO A 245 24.09 1.82 -9.68
C PRO A 245 24.71 0.54 -10.28
N LYS A 246 24.15 0.01 -11.40
CA LYS A 246 24.67 -1.18 -12.07
C LYS A 246 25.68 -0.87 -13.18
N CYS A 247 25.51 0.21 -13.93
CA CYS A 247 26.31 0.47 -15.14
C CYS A 247 26.76 1.91 -15.34
N GLY A 248 26.42 2.83 -14.43
CA GLY A 248 26.80 4.25 -14.53
C GLY A 248 26.00 5.08 -15.55
N THR A 249 25.22 4.47 -16.45
CA THR A 249 24.38 5.22 -17.40
C THR A 249 23.33 6.05 -16.65
N LYS A 250 23.04 7.26 -17.11
CA LYS A 250 22.03 8.12 -16.51
C LYS A 250 20.65 7.46 -16.48
N ILE A 251 19.98 7.49 -15.33
CA ILE A 251 18.59 7.06 -15.20
C ILE A 251 17.70 8.03 -15.97
N GLU A 252 16.85 7.50 -16.80
CA GLU A 252 15.83 8.25 -17.54
C GLU A 252 14.46 8.14 -16.87
N SER A 253 13.55 9.03 -17.26
CA SER A 253 12.14 8.94 -16.86
C SER A 253 11.21 9.17 -18.02
N MET A 254 10.05 8.51 -17.98
CA MET A 254 8.94 8.70 -18.92
C MET A 254 7.60 8.59 -18.19
N ILE A 255 6.54 9.10 -18.82
CA ILE A 255 5.18 8.95 -18.27
C ILE A 255 4.55 7.67 -18.84
N ILE A 256 4.13 6.77 -17.95
CA ILE A 256 3.41 5.54 -18.30
C ILE A 256 2.18 5.47 -17.39
N GLY A 257 0.98 5.36 -17.99
CA GLY A 257 -0.27 5.32 -17.23
C GLY A 257 -0.45 6.53 -16.30
N GLN A 258 -0.14 7.73 -16.78
CA GLN A 258 -0.20 9.01 -16.06
C GLN A 258 0.73 9.10 -14.83
N ARG A 259 1.77 8.25 -14.76
CA ARG A 259 2.73 8.23 -13.65
C ARG A 259 4.16 8.25 -14.13
N ASN A 260 5.01 9.03 -13.45
CA ASN A 260 6.44 8.99 -13.70
C ASN A 260 6.99 7.58 -13.50
N SER A 261 7.78 7.15 -14.47
CA SER A 261 8.43 5.85 -14.52
C SER A 261 9.93 6.09 -14.72
N PHE A 262 10.75 5.44 -13.91
CA PHE A 262 12.19 5.61 -13.90
C PHE A 262 12.86 4.30 -14.32
N TYR A 263 13.87 4.38 -15.18
CA TYR A 263 14.55 3.20 -15.69
C TYR A 263 15.96 3.55 -16.20
N CYS A 264 16.80 2.53 -16.27
CA CYS A 264 18.11 2.65 -16.91
C CYS A 264 17.99 2.18 -18.37
N PRO A 265 18.25 3.04 -19.39
CA PRO A 265 18.09 2.66 -20.80
C PRO A 265 19.09 1.61 -21.26
N TYR A 266 20.22 1.46 -20.58
CA TYR A 266 21.21 0.43 -20.86
C TYR A 266 20.85 -0.93 -20.25
N CYS A 267 20.48 -0.96 -18.96
CA CYS A 267 20.13 -2.20 -18.25
C CYS A 267 18.75 -2.75 -18.63
N GLN A 268 17.81 -1.89 -19.01
CA GLN A 268 16.42 -2.22 -19.29
C GLN A 268 16.09 -1.92 -20.76
N LYS A 269 16.73 -2.62 -21.68
CA LYS A 269 16.53 -2.42 -23.12
C LYS A 269 15.10 -2.75 -23.54
N LYS A 270 14.53 -1.90 -24.38
CA LYS A 270 13.25 -2.15 -25.04
C LYS A 270 13.47 -3.24 -26.10
N LYS A 271 13.09 -4.48 -25.78
CA LYS A 271 13.08 -5.61 -26.72
C LYS A 271 11.65 -6.09 -26.90
#